data_61b91860ab8be1caed05a6c714ede705
#
_entry.id   61b91860ab8be1caed05a6c714ede705
#
_cell.length_a   1.000
_cell.length_b   1.000
_cell.length_c   1.000
_cell.angle_alpha   90.00
_cell.angle_beta   90.00
_cell.angle_gamma   90.00
#
_symmetry.space_group_name_H-M   'P 1'
#
loop_
_entity.id
_entity.type
_entity.pdbx_description
1 polymer ?
#
loop_
_entity_poly.entity_id
_entity_poly.type
_entity_poly.pdbx_seq_one_letter_code
_entity_poly.pdbx_strand_id
1 'polypeptide(L)'
;MKKQRSFLIIKIVLLTAVIGGLLYVMNAEAESMKQLETSIRKATMTCYATEGVYPPTLEYLKKNYGIQIDESRFTVFYEVFAKNLMPEITVMENQERVD
;
A
#
# COMPACT_ATOMS: atom_id res chain seq x y z
N MET A 1 9.42 41.94 24.16
CA MET A 1 9.92 41.44 22.88
C MET A 1 10.10 39.91 22.82
N LYS A 2 10.32 39.26 23.94
CA LYS A 2 10.36 37.80 23.98
C LYS A 2 9.03 37.13 23.59
N LYS A 3 7.90 37.80 23.81
CA LYS A 3 6.57 37.29 23.45
C LYS A 3 6.30 37.25 21.94
N GLN A 4 6.87 38.14 21.16
CA GLN A 4 6.71 38.18 19.70
C GLN A 4 7.49 37.06 19.01
N ARG A 5 8.65 36.68 19.51
CA ARG A 5 9.44 35.56 18.97
C ARG A 5 8.73 34.24 19.20
N SER A 6 8.14 34.04 20.37
CA SER A 6 7.36 32.83 20.66
C SER A 6 6.14 32.69 19.74
N PHE A 7 5.47 33.82 19.46
CA PHE A 7 4.32 33.83 18.55
C PHE A 7 4.69 33.46 17.12
N LEU A 8 5.83 34.00 16.62
CA LEU A 8 6.34 33.70 15.30
C LEU A 8 6.71 32.21 15.17
N ILE A 9 7.38 31.65 16.16
CA ILE A 9 7.79 30.23 16.18
C ILE A 9 6.56 29.35 16.18
N ILE A 10 5.55 29.66 16.98
CA ILE A 10 4.30 28.89 17.04
C ILE A 10 3.57 28.92 15.68
N LYS A 11 3.51 30.08 15.03
CA LYS A 11 2.90 30.19 13.70
C LYS A 11 3.65 29.40 12.65
N ILE A 12 4.97 29.38 12.67
CA ILE A 12 5.79 28.62 11.73
C ILE A 12 5.58 27.12 11.94
N VAL A 13 5.56 26.67 13.19
CA VAL A 13 5.33 25.25 13.53
C VAL A 13 3.94 24.81 13.08
N LEU A 14 2.92 25.60 13.34
CA LEU A 14 1.55 25.30 12.91
C LEU A 14 1.43 25.24 11.39
N LEU A 15 2.04 26.18 10.70
CA LEU A 15 2.03 26.22 9.24
C LEU A 15 2.73 24.99 8.65
N THR A 16 3.86 24.60 9.20
CA THR A 16 4.60 23.41 8.76
C THR A 16 3.79 22.14 8.99
N ALA A 17 3.10 22.02 10.11
CA ALA A 17 2.25 20.88 10.42
C ALA A 17 1.08 20.75 9.44
N VAL A 18 0.45 21.88 9.07
CA VAL A 18 -0.66 21.89 8.10
C VAL A 18 -0.17 21.48 6.71
N ILE A 19 0.96 22.02 6.26
CA ILE A 19 1.53 21.66 4.95
C ILE A 19 1.93 20.19 4.92
N GLY A 20 2.58 19.70 5.97
CA GLY A 20 2.97 18.30 6.08
C GLY A 20 1.77 17.36 6.05
N GLY A 21 0.70 17.69 6.78
CA GLY A 21 -0.54 16.92 6.78
C GLY A 21 -1.21 16.91 5.42
N LEU A 22 -1.22 18.06 4.73
CA LEU A 22 -1.82 18.19 3.41
C LEU A 22 -1.09 17.32 2.37
N LEU A 23 0.25 17.36 2.39
CA LEU A 23 1.07 16.53 1.50
C LEU A 23 0.87 15.04 1.76
N TYR A 24 0.75 14.66 3.02
CA TYR A 24 0.47 13.28 3.40
C TYR A 24 -0.85 12.79 2.82
N VAL A 25 -1.91 13.59 2.92
CA VAL A 25 -3.23 13.23 2.38
C VAL A 25 -3.20 13.12 0.86
N MET A 26 -2.48 14.00 0.16
CA MET A 26 -2.38 13.97 -1.30
C MET A 26 -1.66 12.71 -1.82
N ASN A 27 -0.71 12.18 -1.05
CA ASN A 27 0.06 11.00 -1.45
C ASN A 27 -0.53 9.68 -0.94
N ALA A 28 -1.58 9.73 -0.11
CA ALA A 28 -2.12 8.55 0.55
C ALA A 28 -2.64 7.49 -0.42
N GLU A 29 -3.25 7.88 -1.53
CA GLU A 29 -3.79 6.93 -2.51
C GLU A 29 -2.70 6.16 -3.24
N ALA A 30 -1.64 6.85 -3.69
CA ALA A 30 -0.52 6.22 -4.35
C ALA A 30 0.24 5.28 -3.40
N GLU A 31 0.39 5.68 -2.13
CA GLU A 31 1.00 4.84 -1.11
C GLU A 31 0.17 3.60 -0.80
N SER A 32 -1.14 3.71 -0.77
CA SER A 32 -2.03 2.59 -0.48
C SER A 32 -1.89 1.48 -1.51
N MET A 33 -1.82 1.83 -2.79
CA MET A 33 -1.62 0.88 -3.88
C MET A 33 -0.25 0.21 -3.78
N LYS A 34 0.79 1.00 -3.52
CA LYS A 34 2.15 0.50 -3.37
C LYS A 34 2.29 -0.39 -2.12
N GLN A 35 1.65 -0.02 -1.02
CA GLN A 35 1.64 -0.84 0.20
C GLN A 35 0.96 -2.17 -0.04
N LEU A 36 -0.15 -2.19 -0.75
CA LEU A 36 -0.84 -3.43 -1.08
C LEU A 36 0.04 -4.34 -1.93
N GLU A 37 0.66 -3.80 -2.97
CA GLU A 37 1.59 -4.56 -3.80
C GLU A 37 2.75 -5.12 -2.98
N THR A 38 3.35 -4.31 -2.12
CA THR A 38 4.44 -4.73 -1.25
C THR A 38 3.99 -5.83 -0.28
N SER A 39 2.79 -5.71 0.29
CA SER A 39 2.24 -6.71 1.20
C SER A 39 2.04 -8.05 0.50
N ILE A 40 1.51 -8.02 -0.70
CA ILE A 40 1.29 -9.23 -1.50
C ILE A 40 2.62 -9.88 -1.86
N ARG A 41 3.62 -9.10 -2.28
CA ARG A 41 4.95 -9.61 -2.58
C ARG A 41 5.62 -10.23 -1.36
N LYS A 42 5.54 -9.58 -0.22
CA LYS A 42 6.09 -10.10 1.04
C LYS A 42 5.43 -11.42 1.43
N ALA A 43 4.12 -11.50 1.34
CA ALA A 43 3.38 -12.71 1.66
C ALA A 43 3.75 -13.84 0.69
N THR A 44 3.93 -13.51 -0.58
CA THR A 44 4.35 -14.45 -1.62
C THR A 44 5.74 -15.03 -1.32
N MET A 45 6.68 -14.15 -0.95
CA MET A 45 8.02 -14.56 -0.58
C MET A 45 8.05 -15.38 0.70
N THR A 46 7.23 -15.01 1.68
CA THR A 46 7.09 -15.75 2.94
C THR A 46 6.55 -17.15 2.68
N CYS A 47 5.57 -17.27 1.80
CA CYS A 47 5.02 -18.56 1.39
C CYS A 47 6.11 -19.45 0.79
N TYR A 48 6.89 -18.91 -0.12
CA TYR A 48 8.00 -19.65 -0.74
C TYR A 48 9.03 -20.09 0.31
N ALA A 49 9.39 -19.19 1.22
CA ALA A 49 10.37 -19.50 2.27
C ALA A 49 9.86 -20.56 3.24
N THR A 50 8.55 -20.59 3.48
CA THR A 50 7.92 -21.51 4.44
C THR A 50 7.57 -22.84 3.82
N GLU A 51 7.01 -22.83 2.60
CA GLU A 51 6.44 -24.02 1.96
C GLU A 51 7.30 -24.57 0.80
N GLY A 52 8.29 -23.81 0.34
CA GLY A 52 9.17 -24.20 -0.76
C GLY A 52 8.58 -24.00 -2.14
N VAL A 53 7.37 -23.47 -2.23
CA VAL A 53 6.69 -23.13 -3.48
C VAL A 53 5.96 -21.81 -3.33
N TYR A 54 5.77 -21.11 -4.44
CA TYR A 54 4.96 -19.88 -4.44
C TYR A 54 3.48 -20.22 -4.34
N PRO A 55 2.66 -19.29 -3.79
CA PRO A 55 1.22 -19.54 -3.65
C PRO A 55 0.58 -19.74 -5.03
N PRO A 56 -0.27 -20.75 -5.18
CA PRO A 56 -0.89 -21.05 -6.47
C PRO A 56 -1.95 -20.02 -6.88
N THR A 57 -2.57 -19.35 -5.90
CA THR A 57 -3.62 -18.37 -6.16
C THR A 57 -3.56 -17.25 -5.16
N LEU A 58 -4.18 -16.12 -5.52
CA LEU A 58 -4.34 -14.98 -4.61
C LEU A 58 -5.22 -15.37 -3.41
N GLU A 59 -6.22 -16.20 -3.63
CA GLU A 59 -7.10 -16.72 -2.58
C GLU A 59 -6.32 -17.46 -1.50
N TYR A 60 -5.30 -18.18 -1.88
CA TYR A 60 -4.41 -18.89 -0.95
C TYR A 60 -3.71 -17.91 -0.02
N LEU A 61 -3.24 -16.79 -0.55
CA LEU A 61 -2.61 -15.73 0.26
C LEU A 61 -3.62 -15.10 1.22
N LYS A 62 -4.82 -14.83 0.77
CA LYS A 62 -5.87 -14.27 1.63
C LYS A 62 -6.19 -15.20 2.79
N LYS A 63 -6.30 -16.47 2.51
CA LYS A 63 -6.72 -17.48 3.50
C LYS A 63 -5.59 -17.82 4.49
N ASN A 64 -4.36 -17.99 4.02
CA ASN A 64 -3.27 -18.53 4.83
C ASN A 64 -2.28 -17.49 5.32
N TYR A 65 -2.19 -16.35 4.69
CA TYR A 65 -1.22 -15.30 5.02
C TYR A 65 -1.85 -13.97 5.41
N GLY A 66 -3.17 -13.95 5.57
CA GLY A 66 -3.87 -12.80 6.11
C GLY A 66 -3.90 -11.57 5.21
N ILE A 67 -3.70 -11.74 3.91
CA ILE A 67 -3.77 -10.64 2.97
C ILE A 67 -5.21 -10.17 2.85
N GLN A 68 -5.42 -8.87 3.06
CA GLN A 68 -6.72 -8.23 2.90
C GLN A 68 -6.67 -7.26 1.73
N ILE A 69 -7.61 -7.41 0.81
CA ILE A 69 -7.70 -6.59 -0.38
C ILE A 69 -9.07 -5.95 -0.41
N ASP A 70 -9.08 -4.61 -0.49
CA ASP A 70 -10.32 -3.87 -0.70
C ASP A 70 -10.66 -3.91 -2.19
N GLU A 71 -11.47 -4.89 -2.56
CA GLU A 71 -11.84 -5.13 -3.95
C GLU A 71 -12.70 -4.02 -4.55
N SER A 72 -13.31 -3.20 -3.69
CA SER A 72 -14.06 -2.03 -4.16
C SER A 72 -13.14 -0.92 -4.69
N ARG A 73 -11.87 -0.89 -4.23
CA ARG A 73 -10.90 0.13 -4.59
C ARG A 73 -9.80 -0.37 -5.52
N PHE A 74 -9.40 -1.64 -5.39
CA PHE A 74 -8.25 -2.18 -6.10
C PHE A 74 -8.59 -3.48 -6.80
N THR A 75 -7.99 -3.66 -7.97
CA THR A 75 -8.01 -4.93 -8.69
C THR A 75 -6.59 -5.48 -8.71
N VAL A 76 -6.44 -6.74 -8.30
CA VAL A 76 -5.14 -7.40 -8.26
C VAL A 76 -5.12 -8.52 -9.29
N PHE A 77 -4.13 -8.46 -10.18
CA PHE A 77 -3.85 -9.51 -11.13
C PHE A 77 -2.70 -10.35 -10.58
N TYR A 78 -2.93 -11.64 -10.48
CA TYR A 78 -1.98 -12.59 -9.94
C TYR A 78 -1.84 -13.75 -10.91
N GLU A 79 -0.67 -13.86 -11.55
CA GLU A 79 -0.40 -14.90 -12.54
C GLU A 79 0.77 -15.76 -12.11
N VAL A 80 0.58 -17.06 -12.09
CA VAL A 80 1.60 -18.04 -11.75
C VAL A 80 2.00 -18.77 -13.02
N PHE A 81 3.28 -18.66 -13.38
CA PHE A 81 3.82 -19.37 -14.55
C PHE A 81 4.43 -20.72 -14.20
N ALA A 82 5.01 -20.84 -13.01
CA ALA A 82 5.59 -22.08 -12.50
C ALA A 82 5.68 -22.00 -10.97
N LYS A 83 5.71 -23.16 -10.32
CA LYS A 83 5.75 -23.27 -8.86
C LYS A 83 7.00 -22.65 -8.24
N ASN A 84 8.08 -22.62 -8.99
CA ASN A 84 9.38 -22.12 -8.53
C ASN A 84 9.74 -20.74 -9.10
N LEU A 85 8.82 -20.09 -9.80
CA LEU A 85 9.02 -18.75 -10.32
C LEU A 85 8.13 -17.76 -9.57
N MET A 86 8.67 -16.59 -9.29
CA MET A 86 7.90 -15.51 -8.66
C MET A 86 6.69 -15.16 -9.52
N PRO A 87 5.47 -15.22 -8.97
CA PRO A 87 4.27 -14.85 -9.71
C PRO A 87 4.30 -13.39 -10.12
N GLU A 88 3.66 -13.08 -11.23
CA GLU A 88 3.48 -11.70 -11.63
C GLU A 88 2.30 -11.10 -10.89
N ILE A 89 2.58 -10.02 -10.17
CA ILE A 89 1.59 -9.35 -9.32
C ILE A 89 1.44 -7.91 -9.83
N THR A 90 0.23 -7.56 -10.22
CA THR A 90 -0.09 -6.20 -10.67
C THR A 90 -1.30 -5.70 -9.88
N VAL A 91 -1.14 -4.56 -9.24
CA VAL A 91 -2.22 -3.90 -8.50
C VAL A 91 -2.65 -2.67 -9.29
N MET A 92 -3.93 -2.58 -9.56
CA MET A 92 -4.53 -1.44 -10.26
C MET A 92 -5.65 -0.85 -9.42
N GLU A 93 -5.75 0.46 -9.47
CA GLU A 93 -6.85 1.16 -8.83
C GLU A 93 -8.09 1.09 -9.73
N ASN A 94 -9.23 0.74 -9.11
CA ASN A 94 -10.49 0.70 -9.85
C ASN A 94 -10.91 2.12 -10.22
N GLN A 95 -11.06 2.37 -11.50
CA GLN A 95 -11.57 3.64 -11.98
C GLN A 95 -13.08 3.65 -11.83
N GLU A 96 -13.59 4.68 -11.16
CA GLU A 96 -15.03 4.92 -11.17
C GLU A 96 -15.46 5.24 -12.60
N ARG A 97 -16.30 4.38 -13.16
CA ARG A 97 -16.92 4.71 -14.43
C ARG A 97 -17.94 5.80 -14.20
N VAL A 98 -17.62 6.97 -14.67
CA VAL A 98 -18.60 8.04 -14.76
C VAL A 98 -19.37 7.80 -16.06
N ASP A 99 -20.47 7.11 -15.94
CA ASP A 99 -21.40 6.97 -17.03
C ASP A 99 -22.36 8.16 -17.05
#